data_9c662e298fc5dd62243b7987fb9ead76
#
_entry.id   9c662e298fc5dd62243b7987fb9ead76
#
_cell.length_a   1.000
_cell.length_b   1.000
_cell.length_c   1.000
_cell.angle_alpha   90.00
_cell.angle_beta   90.00
_cell.angle_gamma   90.00
#
_symmetry.space_group_name_H-M   'P 1'
#
loop_
_entity.id
_entity.type
_entity.pdbx_description
1 polymer ?
#
loop_
_entity_poly.entity_id
_entity_poly.type
_entity_poly.pdbx_seq_one_letter_code
_entity_poly.pdbx_strand_id
1 'polypeptide(L)'
;MKDKFIKAQQEKLTLGAIDRRQFMTSAIAAGIAIPTALSLASDAIAATPKKGGKFRMGLGHGSTTDTLDSGTSENHFTLVNGYTFGNHLTEINNEGKLVGELAETFESDDGKTWVFNLRKGVEFHNGKTMTSEDVLASYEHHMGEKSTSAAKGSLSPVKSIKADGKYKVIMELDSPDTDFPYIVSDYHISIRPAGD
;
A
#
# COMPACT_ATOMS: atom_id res chain seq x y z
N MET A 1 10.10 37.85 -23.20
CA MET A 1 9.06 37.47 -24.17
C MET A 1 8.94 35.96 -24.30
N LYS A 2 10.05 35.24 -24.47
CA LYS A 2 10.11 33.78 -24.63
C LYS A 2 9.51 33.04 -23.43
N ASP A 3 9.85 33.41 -22.18
CA ASP A 3 9.37 32.75 -20.97
C ASP A 3 7.84 32.89 -20.78
N LYS A 4 7.29 34.07 -21.12
CA LYS A 4 5.84 34.27 -21.08
C LYS A 4 5.10 33.37 -22.10
N PHE A 5 5.69 33.21 -23.28
CA PHE A 5 5.15 32.30 -24.29
C PHE A 5 5.16 30.86 -23.82
N ILE A 6 6.28 30.39 -23.27
CA ILE A 6 6.40 29.00 -22.80
C ILE A 6 5.43 28.72 -21.64
N LYS A 7 5.30 29.62 -20.65
CA LYS A 7 4.31 29.48 -19.58
C LYS A 7 2.87 29.38 -20.12
N ALA A 8 2.51 30.22 -21.09
CA ALA A 8 1.19 30.14 -21.71
C ALA A 8 0.95 28.82 -22.45
N GLN A 9 1.99 28.23 -23.07
CA GLN A 9 1.88 26.92 -23.71
C GLN A 9 1.79 25.80 -22.66
N GLN A 10 2.50 25.90 -21.52
CA GLN A 10 2.37 24.96 -20.40
C GLN A 10 0.94 24.98 -19.83
N GLU A 11 0.37 26.15 -19.61
CA GLU A 11 -1.02 26.28 -19.15
C GLU A 11 -2.01 25.61 -20.12
N LYS A 12 -1.84 25.83 -21.43
CA LYS A 12 -2.68 25.18 -22.45
C LYS A 12 -2.52 23.65 -22.42
N LEU A 13 -1.31 23.15 -22.22
CA LEU A 13 -1.04 21.73 -22.10
C LEU A 13 -1.68 21.16 -20.82
N THR A 14 -1.54 21.85 -19.68
CA THR A 14 -2.16 21.49 -18.41
C THR A 14 -3.69 21.42 -18.53
N LEU A 15 -4.31 22.38 -19.23
CA LEU A 15 -5.75 22.41 -19.46
C LEU A 15 -6.23 21.43 -20.56
N GLY A 16 -5.31 20.74 -21.22
CA GLY A 16 -5.64 19.84 -22.33
C GLY A 16 -6.07 20.54 -23.63
N ALA A 17 -5.84 21.85 -23.72
CA ALA A 17 -6.14 22.63 -24.91
C ALA A 17 -5.17 22.40 -26.09
N ILE A 18 -3.97 21.89 -25.77
CA ILE A 18 -2.98 21.37 -26.72
C ILE A 18 -2.46 20.04 -26.21
N ASP A 19 -2.01 19.17 -27.12
CA ASP A 19 -1.36 17.92 -26.76
C ASP A 19 0.16 18.09 -26.54
N ARG A 20 0.81 17.03 -26.02
CA ARG A 20 2.26 17.02 -25.78
C ARG A 20 3.07 17.31 -27.03
N ARG A 21 2.64 16.80 -28.19
CA ARG A 21 3.34 17.00 -29.47
C ARG A 21 3.27 18.46 -29.89
N GLN A 22 2.10 19.08 -29.80
CA GLN A 22 1.90 20.50 -30.12
C GLN A 22 2.72 21.39 -29.19
N PHE A 23 2.77 21.09 -27.89
CA PHE A 23 3.63 21.79 -26.96
C PHE A 23 5.11 21.67 -27.35
N MET A 24 5.59 20.45 -27.60
CA MET A 24 6.98 20.18 -27.99
C MET A 24 7.37 20.96 -29.26
N THR A 25 6.50 20.92 -30.28
CA THR A 25 6.75 21.66 -31.55
C THR A 25 6.84 23.16 -31.27
N SER A 26 5.94 23.70 -30.46
CA SER A 26 5.94 25.15 -30.12
C SER A 26 7.16 25.55 -29.30
N ALA A 27 7.58 24.74 -28.33
CA ALA A 27 8.75 24.99 -27.49
C ALA A 27 10.05 24.96 -28.31
N ILE A 28 10.21 23.96 -29.19
CA ILE A 28 11.37 23.84 -30.07
C ILE A 28 11.41 25.00 -31.07
N ALA A 29 10.29 25.36 -31.67
CA ALA A 29 10.19 26.52 -32.55
C ALA A 29 10.56 27.84 -31.85
N ALA A 30 10.27 27.96 -30.55
CA ALA A 30 10.69 29.07 -29.71
C ALA A 30 12.19 28.96 -29.26
N GLY A 31 12.92 27.97 -29.75
CA GLY A 31 14.35 27.76 -29.44
C GLY A 31 14.62 27.18 -28.06
N ILE A 32 13.74 26.34 -27.52
CA ILE A 32 13.98 25.53 -26.33
C ILE A 32 14.66 24.23 -26.75
N ALA A 33 15.71 23.84 -26.06
CA ALA A 33 16.37 22.56 -26.29
C ALA A 33 15.41 21.39 -25.96
N ILE A 34 15.50 20.31 -26.73
CA ILE A 34 14.61 19.15 -26.61
C ILE A 34 14.53 18.61 -25.17
N PRO A 35 15.65 18.38 -24.45
CA PRO A 35 15.59 17.89 -23.06
C PRO A 35 14.80 18.82 -22.14
N THR A 36 15.01 20.14 -22.27
CA THR A 36 14.29 21.13 -21.46
C THR A 36 12.80 21.19 -21.84
N ALA A 37 12.46 21.11 -23.11
CA ALA A 37 11.07 21.05 -23.57
C ALA A 37 10.35 19.78 -23.04
N LEU A 38 11.07 18.63 -23.00
CA LEU A 38 10.55 17.38 -22.42
C LEU A 38 10.26 17.51 -20.94
N SER A 39 11.17 18.11 -20.16
CA SER A 39 10.99 18.36 -18.73
C SER A 39 9.76 19.27 -18.49
N LEU A 40 9.70 20.41 -19.18
CA LEU A 40 8.59 21.36 -19.08
C LEU A 40 7.23 20.75 -19.46
N ALA A 41 7.21 19.88 -20.47
CA ALA A 41 6.00 19.15 -20.85
C ALA A 41 5.58 18.14 -19.76
N SER A 42 6.53 17.44 -19.17
CA SER A 42 6.29 16.47 -18.10
C SER A 42 5.76 17.15 -16.84
N ASP A 43 6.37 18.26 -16.44
CA ASP A 43 5.93 19.06 -15.29
C ASP A 43 4.51 19.60 -15.48
N ALA A 44 4.18 20.09 -16.67
CA ALA A 44 2.85 20.62 -16.99
C ALA A 44 1.77 19.52 -16.93
N ILE A 45 2.09 18.29 -17.38
CA ILE A 45 1.17 17.14 -17.32
C ILE A 45 1.04 16.62 -15.89
N ALA A 46 2.13 16.56 -15.14
CA ALA A 46 2.15 16.10 -13.74
C ALA A 46 1.38 17.06 -12.81
N ALA A 47 1.37 18.36 -13.13
CA ALA A 47 0.65 19.37 -12.32
C ALA A 47 -0.88 19.19 -12.30
N THR A 48 -1.44 18.39 -13.20
CA THR A 48 -2.89 18.12 -13.26
C THR A 48 -3.14 16.62 -13.38
N PRO A 49 -3.09 15.87 -12.27
CA PRO A 49 -3.37 14.45 -12.29
C PRO A 49 -4.79 14.19 -12.78
N LYS A 50 -4.94 13.34 -13.78
CA LYS A 50 -6.26 12.86 -14.22
C LYS A 50 -6.70 11.74 -13.30
N LYS A 51 -7.91 11.85 -12.75
CA LYS A 51 -8.51 10.77 -11.98
C LYS A 51 -8.91 9.61 -12.90
N GLY A 52 -8.68 8.39 -12.44
CA GLY A 52 -9.01 7.17 -13.18
C GLY A 52 -8.04 6.88 -14.33
N GLY A 53 -8.42 5.97 -15.18
CA GLY A 53 -7.61 5.47 -16.29
C GLY A 53 -7.18 4.01 -16.08
N LYS A 54 -6.26 3.53 -16.93
CA LYS A 54 -5.71 2.17 -16.87
C LYS A 54 -4.20 2.24 -16.68
N PHE A 55 -3.74 1.71 -15.57
CA PHE A 55 -2.32 1.45 -15.31
C PHE A 55 -1.97 0.02 -15.72
N ARG A 56 -0.87 -0.17 -16.43
CA ARG A 56 -0.35 -1.48 -16.81
C ARG A 56 1.10 -1.59 -16.35
N MET A 57 1.35 -2.54 -15.49
CA MET A 57 2.69 -2.82 -14.96
C MET A 57 3.14 -4.22 -15.43
N GLY A 58 4.32 -4.29 -16.01
CA GLY A 58 4.98 -5.57 -16.31
C GLY A 58 5.78 -6.02 -15.10
N LEU A 59 5.48 -7.20 -14.59
CA LEU A 59 6.19 -7.81 -13.46
C LEU A 59 6.81 -9.13 -13.90
N GLY A 60 8.02 -9.38 -13.46
CA GLY A 60 8.68 -10.68 -13.64
C GLY A 60 8.31 -11.69 -12.56
N HIS A 61 8.80 -12.91 -12.71
CA HIS A 61 8.77 -13.97 -11.71
C HIS A 61 7.39 -14.59 -11.39
N GLY A 62 6.34 -14.32 -12.17
CA GLY A 62 5.07 -15.03 -12.01
C GLY A 62 5.20 -16.53 -12.28
N SER A 63 4.47 -17.34 -11.54
CA SER A 63 4.42 -18.80 -11.65
C SER A 63 2.99 -19.30 -11.85
N THR A 64 2.83 -20.48 -12.45
CA THR A 64 1.53 -21.14 -12.57
C THR A 64 0.98 -21.65 -11.23
N THR A 65 1.80 -21.66 -10.19
CA THR A 65 1.44 -22.05 -8.82
C THR A 65 1.10 -20.86 -7.92
N ASP A 66 1.19 -19.63 -8.46
CA ASP A 66 0.84 -18.43 -7.70
C ASP A 66 -0.63 -18.44 -7.30
N THR A 67 -0.88 -17.96 -6.09
CA THR A 67 -2.23 -17.80 -5.54
C THR A 67 -2.45 -16.37 -5.08
N LEU A 68 -3.69 -16.02 -4.74
CA LEU A 68 -4.01 -14.74 -4.11
C LEU A 68 -3.90 -14.80 -2.57
N ASP A 69 -3.46 -15.93 -2.01
CA ASP A 69 -3.13 -16.03 -0.59
C ASP A 69 -1.79 -15.36 -0.32
N SER A 70 -1.83 -14.22 0.38
CA SER A 70 -0.63 -13.47 0.75
C SER A 70 0.36 -14.30 1.57
N GLY A 71 -0.13 -15.22 2.41
CA GLY A 71 0.70 -16.10 3.22
C GLY A 71 1.64 -16.99 2.41
N THR A 72 1.35 -17.21 1.11
CA THR A 72 2.17 -18.03 0.20
C THR A 72 2.94 -17.21 -0.85
N SER A 73 3.00 -15.88 -0.68
CA SER A 73 3.65 -14.96 -1.63
C SER A 73 5.17 -15.04 -1.55
N GLU A 74 5.81 -15.74 -2.49
CA GLU A 74 7.27 -15.95 -2.47
C GLU A 74 8.01 -15.25 -3.62
N ASN A 75 7.30 -14.59 -4.52
CA ASN A 75 7.92 -13.94 -5.67
C ASN A 75 7.43 -12.50 -5.85
N HIS A 76 8.17 -11.74 -6.65
CA HIS A 76 7.93 -10.32 -6.85
C HIS A 76 6.53 -10.03 -7.45
N PHE A 77 6.01 -10.92 -8.29
CA PHE A 77 4.69 -10.75 -8.90
C PHE A 77 3.58 -10.83 -7.82
N THR A 78 3.60 -11.87 -6.99
CA THR A 78 2.59 -12.06 -5.92
C THR A 78 2.69 -10.99 -4.85
N LEU A 79 3.93 -10.58 -4.46
CA LEU A 79 4.18 -9.50 -3.52
C LEU A 79 3.58 -8.17 -3.98
N VAL A 80 3.86 -7.74 -5.21
CA VAL A 80 3.33 -6.47 -5.73
C VAL A 80 1.81 -6.52 -5.91
N ASN A 81 1.26 -7.68 -6.31
CA ASN A 81 -0.20 -7.87 -6.32
C ASN A 81 -0.77 -7.74 -4.92
N GLY A 82 -0.17 -8.38 -3.91
CA GLY A 82 -0.59 -8.29 -2.51
C GLY A 82 -0.72 -6.84 -2.04
N TYR A 83 0.29 -6.02 -2.24
CA TYR A 83 0.26 -4.59 -1.91
C TYR A 83 -0.74 -3.77 -2.76
N THR A 84 -1.20 -4.30 -3.89
CA THR A 84 -2.18 -3.59 -4.72
C THR A 84 -3.61 -3.70 -4.19
N PHE A 85 -3.96 -4.81 -3.54
CA PHE A 85 -5.32 -5.08 -3.08
C PHE A 85 -5.45 -5.40 -1.58
N GLY A 86 -4.35 -5.68 -0.88
CA GLY A 86 -4.32 -6.00 0.55
C GLY A 86 -3.74 -4.86 1.38
N ASN A 87 -4.16 -4.79 2.62
CA ASN A 87 -3.64 -3.87 3.63
C ASN A 87 -3.28 -4.63 4.91
N HIS A 88 -2.42 -4.02 5.73
CA HIS A 88 -1.86 -4.59 6.97
C HIS A 88 -2.28 -3.73 8.17
N LEU A 89 -1.96 -4.16 9.39
CA LEU A 89 -2.22 -3.31 10.56
C LEU A 89 -1.34 -2.06 10.57
N THR A 90 -0.08 -2.21 10.16
CA THR A 90 0.91 -1.12 10.03
C THR A 90 1.58 -1.21 8.67
N GLU A 91 2.25 -0.15 8.27
CA GLU A 91 3.04 -0.10 7.03
C GLU A 91 4.33 0.69 7.21
N ILE A 92 5.30 0.44 6.36
CA ILE A 92 6.50 1.29 6.22
C ILE A 92 6.24 2.22 5.04
N ASN A 93 6.08 3.51 5.33
CA ASN A 93 5.77 4.51 4.32
C ASN A 93 6.96 4.80 3.39
N ASN A 94 6.75 5.63 2.38
CA ASN A 94 7.78 6.02 1.40
C ASN A 94 8.98 6.79 1.99
N GLU A 95 8.86 7.26 3.26
CA GLU A 95 9.96 7.88 4.01
C GLU A 95 10.75 6.86 4.85
N GLY A 96 10.38 5.58 4.79
CA GLY A 96 10.98 4.51 5.59
C GLY A 96 10.54 4.51 7.06
N LYS A 97 9.43 5.18 7.39
CA LYS A 97 8.88 5.23 8.76
C LYS A 97 7.74 4.25 8.91
N LEU A 98 7.71 3.57 10.05
CA LEU A 98 6.57 2.77 10.45
C LEU A 98 5.39 3.67 10.82
N VAL A 99 4.25 3.42 10.22
CA VAL A 99 3.00 4.17 10.45
C VAL A 99 1.82 3.19 10.56
N GLY A 100 0.70 3.67 11.12
CA GLY A 100 -0.53 2.88 11.13
C GLY A 100 -1.17 2.83 9.75
N GLU A 101 -1.60 1.63 9.32
CA GLU A 101 -2.34 1.41 8.09
C GLU A 101 -3.81 1.10 8.42
N LEU A 102 -4.21 -0.16 8.62
CA LEU A 102 -5.56 -0.51 9.12
C LEU A 102 -5.73 -0.24 10.61
N ALA A 103 -4.65 -0.28 11.39
CA ALA A 103 -4.64 0.29 12.72
C ALA A 103 -4.39 1.79 12.64
N GLU A 104 -5.30 2.60 13.19
CA GLU A 104 -5.13 4.05 13.29
C GLU A 104 -4.01 4.40 14.28
N THR A 105 -3.94 3.65 15.38
CA THR A 105 -2.86 3.73 16.38
C THR A 105 -2.47 2.35 16.85
N PHE A 106 -1.23 2.23 17.29
CA PHE A 106 -0.71 1.03 17.94
C PHE A 106 0.23 1.46 19.07
N GLU A 107 0.12 0.79 20.22
CA GLU A 107 0.83 1.17 21.44
C GLU A 107 1.10 -0.05 22.34
N SER A 108 2.12 0.06 23.16
CA SER A 108 2.44 -0.90 24.21
C SER A 108 3.25 -0.19 25.31
N ASP A 109 2.92 -0.43 26.56
CA ASP A 109 3.67 0.11 27.72
C ASP A 109 4.87 -0.77 28.10
N ASP A 110 4.78 -2.06 27.76
CA ASP A 110 5.73 -3.07 28.21
C ASP A 110 6.47 -3.79 27.06
N GLY A 111 6.16 -3.43 25.81
CA GLY A 111 6.64 -4.10 24.59
C GLY A 111 6.09 -5.51 24.42
N LYS A 112 5.24 -5.99 25.33
CA LYS A 112 4.70 -7.36 25.34
C LYS A 112 3.22 -7.40 25.02
N THR A 113 2.46 -6.46 25.56
CA THR A 113 1.03 -6.32 25.31
C THR A 113 0.80 -5.19 24.33
N TRP A 114 0.52 -5.52 23.07
CA TRP A 114 0.29 -4.56 22.01
C TRP A 114 -1.19 -4.32 21.79
N VAL A 115 -1.60 -3.06 21.75
CA VAL A 115 -2.97 -2.62 21.48
C VAL A 115 -3.02 -1.94 20.13
N PHE A 116 -3.86 -2.46 19.22
CA PHE A 116 -4.11 -1.91 17.90
C PHE A 116 -5.54 -1.37 17.83
N ASN A 117 -5.69 -0.05 17.68
CA ASN A 117 -6.98 0.60 17.48
C ASN A 117 -7.26 0.70 15.98
N LEU A 118 -8.28 -0.01 15.51
CA LEU A 118 -8.59 -0.14 14.09
C LEU A 118 -9.31 1.09 13.54
N ARG A 119 -9.03 1.45 12.29
CA ARG A 119 -9.77 2.46 11.55
C ARG A 119 -11.22 2.04 11.38
N LYS A 120 -12.14 2.99 11.58
CA LYS A 120 -13.58 2.79 11.37
C LYS A 120 -13.95 3.07 9.92
N GLY A 121 -14.97 2.36 9.42
CA GLY A 121 -15.50 2.61 8.07
C GLY A 121 -14.63 2.07 6.93
N VAL A 122 -13.64 1.25 7.22
CA VAL A 122 -12.89 0.50 6.19
C VAL A 122 -13.80 -0.58 5.64
N GLU A 123 -13.89 -0.67 4.31
CA GLU A 123 -14.67 -1.70 3.62
C GLU A 123 -13.75 -2.58 2.78
N PHE A 124 -13.98 -3.87 2.81
CA PHE A 124 -13.36 -4.83 1.90
C PHE A 124 -13.96 -4.72 0.50
N HIS A 125 -13.29 -5.27 -0.50
CA HIS A 125 -13.75 -5.26 -1.89
C HIS A 125 -15.13 -5.93 -2.10
N ASN A 126 -15.57 -6.79 -1.18
CA ASN A 126 -16.90 -7.39 -1.17
C ASN A 126 -17.97 -6.53 -0.48
N GLY A 127 -17.63 -5.33 0.00
CA GLY A 127 -18.53 -4.41 0.70
C GLY A 127 -18.72 -4.69 2.20
N LYS A 128 -18.05 -5.72 2.76
CA LYS A 128 -18.10 -5.99 4.20
C LYS A 128 -17.27 -4.94 4.93
N THR A 129 -17.81 -4.35 5.99
CA THR A 129 -17.05 -3.45 6.87
C THR A 129 -16.07 -4.26 7.72
N MET A 130 -14.81 -3.84 7.75
CA MET A 130 -13.76 -4.45 8.57
C MET A 130 -14.00 -4.27 10.06
N THR A 131 -13.70 -5.32 10.81
CA THR A 131 -13.81 -5.36 12.27
C THR A 131 -12.61 -6.12 12.85
N SER A 132 -12.52 -6.13 14.18
CA SER A 132 -11.55 -6.94 14.92
C SER A 132 -11.66 -8.44 14.63
N GLU A 133 -12.85 -8.95 14.30
CA GLU A 133 -13.05 -10.36 13.94
C GLU A 133 -12.30 -10.74 12.65
N ASP A 134 -12.24 -9.81 11.70
CA ASP A 134 -11.50 -10.02 10.44
C ASP A 134 -9.99 -10.10 10.70
N VAL A 135 -9.49 -9.27 11.61
CA VAL A 135 -8.09 -9.33 12.05
C VAL A 135 -7.80 -10.67 12.72
N LEU A 136 -8.63 -11.10 13.67
CA LEU A 136 -8.44 -12.39 14.35
C LEU A 136 -8.44 -13.55 13.36
N ALA A 137 -9.38 -13.59 12.42
CA ALA A 137 -9.46 -14.64 11.41
C ALA A 137 -8.23 -14.65 10.49
N SER A 138 -7.73 -13.47 10.10
CA SER A 138 -6.52 -13.36 9.27
C SER A 138 -5.28 -13.89 10.00
N TYR A 139 -5.11 -13.54 11.26
CA TYR A 139 -3.98 -14.05 12.05
C TYR A 139 -4.10 -15.55 12.32
N GLU A 140 -5.30 -16.07 12.56
CA GLU A 140 -5.53 -17.53 12.70
C GLU A 140 -5.13 -18.28 11.41
N HIS A 141 -5.42 -17.72 10.23
CA HIS A 141 -4.97 -18.28 8.95
C HIS A 141 -3.43 -18.44 8.90
N HIS A 142 -2.68 -17.44 9.40
CA HIS A 142 -1.21 -17.49 9.39
C HIS A 142 -0.62 -18.34 10.52
N MET A 143 -1.23 -18.33 11.72
CA MET A 143 -0.71 -18.98 12.93
C MET A 143 -1.25 -20.38 13.13
N GLY A 144 -2.38 -20.74 12.53
CA GLY A 144 -3.06 -22.01 12.71
C GLY A 144 -2.13 -23.21 12.55
N GLU A 145 -2.41 -24.33 13.23
CA GLU A 145 -1.55 -25.50 13.27
C GLU A 145 -1.18 -26.00 11.87
N LYS A 146 -2.16 -26.00 10.95
CA LYS A 146 -2.00 -26.47 9.57
C LYS A 146 -1.60 -25.37 8.58
N SER A 147 -1.29 -24.17 9.08
CA SER A 147 -0.92 -23.05 8.22
C SER A 147 0.40 -23.32 7.49
N THR A 148 0.39 -23.05 6.19
CA THR A 148 1.57 -23.05 5.30
C THR A 148 2.11 -21.64 5.06
N SER A 149 1.62 -20.65 5.80
CA SER A 149 2.05 -19.26 5.66
C SER A 149 3.53 -19.10 5.98
N ALA A 150 4.25 -18.38 5.13
CA ALA A 150 5.63 -17.98 5.35
C ALA A 150 5.78 -17.06 6.59
N ALA A 151 4.73 -16.33 6.94
CA ALA A 151 4.71 -15.50 8.15
C ALA A 151 4.58 -16.28 9.46
N LYS A 152 4.26 -17.59 9.42
CA LYS A 152 4.04 -18.41 10.63
C LYS A 152 5.21 -18.32 11.62
N GLY A 153 6.45 -18.36 11.12
CA GLY A 153 7.65 -18.24 11.95
C GLY A 153 7.77 -16.88 12.64
N SER A 154 7.53 -15.81 11.91
CA SER A 154 7.59 -14.43 12.42
C SER A 154 6.50 -14.13 13.45
N LEU A 155 5.36 -14.82 13.35
CA LEU A 155 4.25 -14.69 14.30
C LEU A 155 4.35 -15.68 15.49
N SER A 156 5.36 -16.54 15.52
CA SER A 156 5.53 -17.51 16.60
C SER A 156 5.63 -16.89 18.02
N PRO A 157 6.13 -15.65 18.22
CA PRO A 157 6.12 -15.02 19.54
C PRO A 157 4.73 -14.57 20.01
N VAL A 158 3.71 -14.58 19.16
CA VAL A 158 2.36 -14.17 19.53
C VAL A 158 1.67 -15.28 20.32
N LYS A 159 1.50 -15.03 21.60
CA LYS A 159 0.87 -15.98 22.54
C LYS A 159 -0.65 -15.97 22.43
N SER A 160 -1.25 -14.79 22.27
CA SER A 160 -2.69 -14.66 22.13
C SER A 160 -3.09 -13.40 21.36
N ILE A 161 -4.22 -13.50 20.66
CA ILE A 161 -4.86 -12.36 19.97
C ILE A 161 -6.31 -12.31 20.45
N LYS A 162 -6.78 -11.13 20.83
CA LYS A 162 -8.15 -10.94 21.37
C LYS A 162 -8.75 -9.66 20.81
N ALA A 163 -10.04 -9.73 20.48
CA ALA A 163 -10.83 -8.54 20.22
C ALA A 163 -11.24 -7.89 21.56
N ASP A 164 -11.08 -6.57 21.66
CA ASP A 164 -11.65 -5.75 22.72
C ASP A 164 -12.66 -4.79 22.10
N GLY A 165 -13.85 -5.30 21.83
CA GLY A 165 -14.87 -4.63 21.05
C GLY A 165 -14.61 -4.68 19.53
N LYS A 166 -15.40 -3.92 18.77
CA LYS A 166 -15.47 -4.02 17.31
C LYS A 166 -14.23 -3.51 16.57
N TYR A 167 -13.49 -2.59 17.18
CA TYR A 167 -12.39 -1.87 16.51
C TYR A 167 -11.11 -1.82 17.34
N LYS A 168 -10.90 -2.78 18.21
CA LYS A 168 -9.65 -2.89 18.98
C LYS A 168 -9.21 -4.35 19.05
N VAL A 169 -7.93 -4.55 18.81
CA VAL A 169 -7.27 -5.86 18.92
C VAL A 169 -6.12 -5.76 19.92
N ILE A 170 -6.00 -6.75 20.79
CA ILE A 170 -4.93 -6.87 21.75
C ILE A 170 -4.14 -8.13 21.41
N MET A 171 -2.84 -7.98 21.24
CA MET A 171 -1.90 -9.07 21.00
C MET A 171 -0.92 -9.17 22.16
N GLU A 172 -0.85 -10.35 22.79
CA GLU A 172 0.09 -10.65 23.85
C GLU A 172 1.25 -11.50 23.29
N LEU A 173 2.49 -11.07 23.54
CA LEU A 173 3.70 -11.78 23.12
C LEU A 173 4.25 -12.63 24.26
N ASP A 174 5.03 -13.66 23.96
CA ASP A 174 5.74 -14.48 24.95
C ASP A 174 6.81 -13.67 25.70
N SER A 175 7.49 -12.77 25.01
CA SER A 175 8.49 -11.86 25.55
C SER A 175 8.35 -10.45 24.98
N PRO A 176 8.86 -9.40 25.65
CA PRO A 176 8.83 -8.05 25.12
C PRO A 176 9.57 -7.94 23.77
N ASP A 177 8.93 -7.32 22.80
CA ASP A 177 9.49 -6.98 21.47
C ASP A 177 8.96 -5.61 21.03
N THR A 178 9.83 -4.62 21.01
CA THR A 178 9.50 -3.24 20.58
C THR A 178 9.40 -3.11 19.08
N ASP A 179 9.92 -4.07 18.31
CA ASP A 179 9.90 -4.09 16.86
C ASP A 179 8.70 -4.89 16.30
N PHE A 180 7.87 -5.47 17.17
CA PHE A 180 6.69 -6.22 16.76
C PHE A 180 5.77 -5.47 15.77
N PRO A 181 5.56 -4.13 15.88
CA PRO A 181 4.79 -3.41 14.87
C PRO A 181 5.38 -3.43 13.46
N TYR A 182 6.68 -3.69 13.29
CA TYR A 182 7.29 -3.95 11.98
C TYR A 182 6.95 -5.36 11.47
N ILE A 183 6.83 -6.34 12.38
CA ILE A 183 6.44 -7.70 11.99
C ILE A 183 5.04 -7.72 11.40
N VAL A 184 4.10 -7.00 11.99
CA VAL A 184 2.71 -6.94 11.50
C VAL A 184 2.52 -6.08 10.25
N SER A 185 3.57 -5.44 9.73
CA SER A 185 3.61 -4.78 8.42
C SER A 185 4.10 -5.70 7.29
N ASP A 186 4.42 -6.95 7.60
CA ASP A 186 4.93 -7.91 6.61
C ASP A 186 3.86 -8.21 5.54
N TYR A 187 4.28 -8.22 4.28
CA TYR A 187 3.39 -8.37 3.11
C TYR A 187 2.61 -9.69 3.06
N HIS A 188 3.03 -10.69 3.83
CA HIS A 188 2.25 -11.92 3.96
C HIS A 188 1.01 -11.75 4.83
N ILE A 189 1.01 -10.80 5.79
CA ILE A 189 0.00 -10.67 6.84
C ILE A 189 -1.07 -9.65 6.45
N SER A 190 -1.67 -9.82 5.26
CA SER A 190 -2.78 -8.97 4.84
C SER A 190 -4.08 -9.34 5.57
N ILE A 191 -4.86 -8.33 5.94
CA ILE A 191 -6.15 -8.53 6.60
C ILE A 191 -7.22 -8.82 5.56
N ARG A 192 -7.98 -9.90 5.78
CA ARG A 192 -9.03 -10.41 4.90
C ARG A 192 -10.38 -10.51 5.62
N PRO A 193 -11.50 -10.52 4.86
CA PRO A 193 -12.82 -10.76 5.48
C PRO A 193 -12.86 -12.14 6.15
N ALA A 194 -13.32 -12.19 7.39
CA ALA A 194 -13.56 -13.46 8.07
C ALA A 194 -14.57 -14.31 7.29
N GLY A 195 -14.21 -15.57 7.06
CA GLY A 195 -15.03 -16.54 6.32
C GLY A 195 -14.77 -16.56 4.81
N ASP A 196 -13.78 -15.82 4.35
CA ASP A 196 -13.37 -15.80 2.93
C ASP A 196 -12.32 -16.88 2.65
#